data_5236b5eef5def9733b20e45858f97f35
#
_entry.id   5236b5eef5def9733b20e45858f97f35
#
_cell.length_a   1.000
_cell.length_b   1.000
_cell.length_c   1.000
_cell.angle_alpha   90.00
_cell.angle_beta   90.00
_cell.angle_gamma   90.00
#
_symmetry.space_group_name_H-M   'P 1'
#
loop_
_entity.id
_entity.type
_entity.pdbx_description
1 polymer ?
#
loop_
_entity_poly.entity_id
_entity_poly.type
_entity_poly.pdbx_seq_one_letter_code
_entity_poly.pdbx_strand_id
1 'polypeptide(L)'
;MTRSCLPILVSACLLTTYSCEKPPPAGVAAEVNSRPITFDDVDKQYKLQFPSPSPEISEDQVAIQKLEVLRGMIDNEILLQRAEKRSLVAQDSEVEAKFNELKAPYTQEEFQKQLTARKITAEELKAQLRRDLSIQKLFNKDITSHISITDKDVTDFYNANKASFNLAEPQVHLAQVLVTSQPDPNVRNLKSDKAQNEDQARQKIQMIEARLKQGEDFAMIAQNFSEEPNTATNGGDLGFIPESSLEQAHVELRKMVMSLQPGQISPVIRTPEGFRILKVVSKEPAGQRELTDPRVQQTIRETLLNRKDQLLKAVYYEVARNEAKVVNHYARSLHAKYAGEEK
;
A
#
# COMPACT_ATOMS: atom_id res chain seq x y z
N MET A 1 54.52 -38.12 69.01
CA MET A 1 54.78 -37.56 67.68
C MET A 1 53.48 -37.21 67.09
N THR A 2 53.02 -35.95 67.32
CA THR A 2 51.75 -35.46 66.91
C THR A 2 51.98 -34.48 65.75
N ARG A 3 51.46 -34.80 64.54
CA ARG A 3 51.46 -33.91 63.36
C ARG A 3 50.15 -33.14 63.32
N SER A 4 50.27 -31.84 63.52
CA SER A 4 49.21 -30.92 63.42
C SER A 4 48.96 -30.62 61.94
N CYS A 5 47.74 -30.87 61.42
CA CYS A 5 47.27 -30.39 60.07
C CYS A 5 46.57 -29.10 60.19
N LEU A 6 47.11 -28.09 59.56
CA LEU A 6 46.50 -26.73 59.42
C LEU A 6 45.60 -26.74 58.21
N PRO A 7 44.29 -26.27 58.24
CA PRO A 7 43.50 -26.16 57.08
C PRO A 7 43.75 -24.78 56.40
N ILE A 8 44.09 -24.81 55.10
CA ILE A 8 44.19 -23.65 54.23
C ILE A 8 42.78 -23.23 53.82
N LEU A 9 42.36 -22.07 54.31
CA LEU A 9 41.13 -21.42 53.85
C LEU A 9 41.38 -20.76 52.47
N VAL A 10 40.86 -21.38 51.41
CA VAL A 10 40.82 -20.77 50.09
C VAL A 10 39.63 -19.83 50.05
N SER A 11 39.89 -18.52 50.16
CA SER A 11 38.89 -17.46 49.98
C SER A 11 38.61 -17.28 48.48
N ALA A 12 37.53 -17.83 47.98
CA ALA A 12 37.05 -17.57 46.62
C ALA A 12 36.49 -16.18 46.50
N CYS A 13 37.29 -15.25 45.98
CA CYS A 13 36.79 -13.91 45.53
C CYS A 13 35.88 -14.12 44.34
N LEU A 14 34.55 -14.07 44.54
CA LEU A 14 33.58 -13.89 43.50
C LEU A 14 33.73 -12.44 42.90
N LEU A 15 34.47 -12.37 41.82
CA LEU A 15 34.48 -11.18 40.97
C LEU A 15 33.13 -11.10 40.26
N THR A 16 32.15 -10.40 40.86
CA THR A 16 30.95 -9.96 40.15
C THR A 16 31.39 -8.90 39.15
N THR A 17 31.54 -9.30 37.90
CA THR A 17 31.68 -8.34 36.80
C THR A 17 30.36 -7.61 36.64
N TYR A 18 30.22 -6.49 37.31
CA TYR A 18 29.20 -5.49 36.93
C TYR A 18 29.53 -5.05 35.50
N SER A 19 28.78 -5.56 34.54
CA SER A 19 28.78 -5.02 33.19
C SER A 19 28.23 -3.59 33.31
N CYS A 20 29.13 -2.60 33.35
CA CYS A 20 28.74 -1.20 33.23
C CYS A 20 28.12 -0.99 31.85
N GLU A 21 26.81 -1.16 31.72
CA GLU A 21 26.07 -0.75 30.53
C GLU A 21 26.24 0.77 30.44
N LYS A 22 26.87 1.24 29.36
CA LYS A 22 27.03 2.69 29.14
C LYS A 22 25.63 3.33 29.09
N PRO A 23 25.44 4.47 29.74
CA PRO A 23 24.16 5.16 29.67
C PRO A 23 23.81 5.40 28.20
N PRO A 24 22.51 5.30 27.80
CA PRO A 24 22.09 5.52 26.44
C PRO A 24 22.53 6.93 25.97
N PRO A 25 23.00 7.07 24.73
CA PRO A 25 23.36 8.37 24.19
C PRO A 25 22.14 9.32 24.22
N ALA A 26 22.35 10.55 24.66
CA ALA A 26 21.28 11.53 24.76
C ALA A 26 20.58 11.72 23.40
N GLY A 27 19.23 11.68 23.38
CA GLY A 27 18.44 11.89 22.16
C GLY A 27 18.35 10.69 21.22
N VAL A 28 18.96 9.54 21.53
CA VAL A 28 18.94 8.33 20.70
C VAL A 28 17.83 7.37 21.16
N ALA A 29 16.90 7.07 20.26
CA ALA A 29 15.81 6.12 20.51
C ALA A 29 16.24 4.66 20.28
N ALA A 30 17.06 4.41 19.26
CA ALA A 30 17.64 3.09 18.98
C ALA A 30 18.95 3.20 18.21
N GLU A 31 19.74 2.12 18.21
CA GLU A 31 20.94 1.97 17.39
C GLU A 31 20.86 0.69 16.56
N VAL A 32 21.21 0.79 15.27
CA VAL A 32 21.31 -0.34 14.36
C VAL A 32 22.74 -0.45 13.83
N ASN A 33 23.48 -1.46 14.24
CA ASN A 33 24.91 -1.61 13.90
C ASN A 33 25.71 -0.32 14.17
N SER A 34 25.44 0.35 15.30
CA SER A 34 26.02 1.62 15.73
C SER A 34 25.55 2.87 14.95
N ARG A 35 24.58 2.76 14.06
CA ARG A 35 23.94 3.92 13.43
C ARG A 35 22.73 4.33 14.26
N PRO A 36 22.67 5.57 14.77
CA PRO A 36 21.60 6.01 15.66
C PRO A 36 20.31 6.32 14.89
N ILE A 37 19.17 6.04 15.53
CA ILE A 37 17.86 6.57 15.20
C ILE A 37 17.46 7.45 16.36
N THR A 38 17.19 8.74 16.10
CA THR A 38 16.92 9.72 17.16
C THR A 38 15.45 9.76 17.55
N PHE A 39 15.14 10.30 18.75
CA PHE A 39 13.75 10.56 19.14
C PHE A 39 13.08 11.58 18.23
N ASP A 40 13.81 12.57 17.71
CA ASP A 40 13.29 13.55 16.76
C ASP A 40 12.85 12.89 15.46
N ASP A 41 13.62 11.92 14.96
CA ASP A 41 13.24 11.13 13.77
C ASP A 41 11.96 10.32 14.02
N VAL A 42 11.86 9.69 15.20
CA VAL A 42 10.65 8.93 15.60
C VAL A 42 9.44 9.86 15.69
N ASP A 43 9.59 11.01 16.31
CA ASP A 43 8.51 11.99 16.47
C ASP A 43 8.06 12.57 15.13
N LYS A 44 9.01 12.83 14.25
CA LYS A 44 8.70 13.28 12.89
C LYS A 44 7.93 12.21 12.12
N GLN A 45 8.41 10.97 12.14
CA GLN A 45 7.77 9.85 11.46
C GLN A 45 6.39 9.54 12.05
N TYR A 46 6.25 9.61 13.37
CA TYR A 46 4.98 9.48 14.07
C TYR A 46 3.95 10.50 13.60
N LYS A 47 4.33 11.79 13.54
CA LYS A 47 3.45 12.87 13.05
C LYS A 47 3.04 12.70 11.58
N LEU A 48 3.89 12.10 10.76
CA LEU A 48 3.57 11.80 9.36
C LEU A 48 2.54 10.67 9.24
N GLN A 49 2.63 9.64 10.10
CA GLN A 49 1.69 8.51 10.10
C GLN A 49 0.37 8.84 10.79
N PHE A 50 0.40 9.70 11.81
CA PHE A 50 -0.74 10.11 12.63
C PHE A 50 -0.90 11.64 12.63
N PRO A 51 -1.32 12.24 11.50
CA PRO A 51 -1.35 13.70 11.33
C PRO A 51 -2.39 14.39 12.22
N SER A 52 -3.41 13.67 12.65
CA SER A 52 -4.49 14.17 13.54
C SER A 52 -4.75 13.16 14.64
N PRO A 53 -3.94 13.15 15.72
CA PRO A 53 -4.21 12.28 16.84
C PRO A 53 -5.57 12.65 17.45
N SER A 54 -6.39 11.64 17.75
CA SER A 54 -7.64 11.86 18.47
C SER A 54 -7.35 12.51 19.83
N PRO A 55 -8.12 13.52 20.26
CA PRO A 55 -7.88 14.19 21.56
C PRO A 55 -7.97 13.27 22.77
N GLU A 56 -8.47 12.04 22.61
CA GLU A 56 -8.66 11.05 23.67
C GLU A 56 -7.54 9.98 23.75
N ILE A 57 -6.47 10.11 22.97
CA ILE A 57 -5.38 9.12 22.98
C ILE A 57 -4.55 9.27 24.26
N SER A 58 -4.44 8.20 25.06
CA SER A 58 -3.63 8.16 26.27
C SER A 58 -2.12 8.19 25.94
N GLU A 59 -1.30 8.62 26.93
CA GLU A 59 0.17 8.58 26.82
C GLU A 59 0.69 7.17 26.48
N ASP A 60 0.07 6.15 27.06
CA ASP A 60 0.44 4.75 26.82
C ASP A 60 0.17 4.33 25.37
N GLN A 61 -0.96 4.76 24.81
CA GLN A 61 -1.26 4.49 23.38
C GLN A 61 -0.29 5.21 22.46
N VAL A 62 0.09 6.46 22.78
CA VAL A 62 1.12 7.19 22.04
C VAL A 62 2.47 6.47 22.12
N ALA A 63 2.84 5.96 23.31
CA ALA A 63 4.07 5.20 23.49
C ALA A 63 4.07 3.91 22.66
N ILE A 64 2.97 3.16 22.63
CA ILE A 64 2.80 1.95 21.81
C ILE A 64 2.95 2.30 20.31
N GLN A 65 2.26 3.34 19.84
CA GLN A 65 2.34 3.76 18.44
C GLN A 65 3.76 4.20 18.05
N LYS A 66 4.46 4.93 18.92
CA LYS A 66 5.86 5.31 18.70
C LYS A 66 6.81 4.11 18.69
N LEU A 67 6.56 3.08 19.50
CA LEU A 67 7.32 1.82 19.45
C LEU A 67 7.15 1.10 18.11
N GLU A 68 5.93 1.04 17.57
CA GLU A 68 5.68 0.45 16.25
C GLU A 68 6.34 1.25 15.12
N VAL A 69 6.27 2.58 15.19
CA VAL A 69 7.01 3.47 14.26
C VAL A 69 8.51 3.18 14.32
N LEU A 70 9.09 3.16 15.53
CA LEU A 70 10.51 2.88 15.74
C LEU A 70 10.91 1.50 15.23
N ARG A 71 10.06 0.48 15.43
CA ARG A 71 10.29 -0.86 14.89
C ARG A 71 10.41 -0.83 13.36
N GLY A 72 9.48 -0.15 12.68
CA GLY A 72 9.55 0.02 11.23
C GLY A 72 10.81 0.78 10.78
N MET A 73 11.23 1.80 11.53
CA MET A 73 12.46 2.54 11.25
C MET A 73 13.71 1.67 11.43
N ILE A 74 13.77 0.83 12.47
CA ILE A 74 14.85 -0.15 12.69
C ILE A 74 14.94 -1.12 11.53
N ASP A 75 13.81 -1.69 11.09
CA ASP A 75 13.76 -2.62 9.97
C ASP A 75 14.24 -1.98 8.66
N ASN A 76 13.79 -0.77 8.37
CA ASN A 76 14.21 -0.03 7.20
C ASN A 76 15.71 0.30 7.24
N GLU A 77 16.25 0.66 8.41
CA GLU A 77 17.67 0.94 8.58
C GLU A 77 18.53 -0.32 8.36
N ILE A 78 18.10 -1.48 8.87
CA ILE A 78 18.75 -2.77 8.65
C ILE A 78 18.82 -3.08 7.15
N LEU A 79 17.71 -2.92 6.43
CA LEU A 79 17.65 -3.19 4.99
C LEU A 79 18.46 -2.18 4.18
N LEU A 80 18.44 -0.91 4.56
CA LEU A 80 19.24 0.12 3.90
C LEU A 80 20.73 -0.19 4.02
N GLN A 81 21.22 -0.54 5.21
CA GLN A 81 22.62 -0.94 5.41
C GLN A 81 23.00 -2.17 4.59
N ARG A 82 22.07 -3.12 4.42
CA ARG A 82 22.27 -4.26 3.52
C ARG A 82 22.36 -3.84 2.06
N ALA A 83 21.49 -2.94 1.62
CA ALA A 83 21.53 -2.38 0.27
C ALA A 83 22.85 -1.64 0.02
N GLU A 84 23.32 -0.84 0.98
CA GLU A 84 24.60 -0.14 0.93
C GLU A 84 25.78 -1.12 0.78
N LYS A 85 25.85 -2.14 1.64
CA LYS A 85 26.90 -3.18 1.58
C LYS A 85 26.94 -3.92 0.24
N ARG A 86 25.82 -3.99 -0.48
CA ARG A 86 25.71 -4.64 -1.78
C ARG A 86 25.78 -3.69 -2.97
N SER A 87 26.09 -2.40 -2.73
CA SER A 87 26.14 -1.34 -3.76
C SER A 87 24.81 -1.21 -4.53
N LEU A 88 23.69 -1.35 -3.82
CA LEU A 88 22.32 -1.23 -4.37
C LEU A 88 21.66 0.10 -4.04
N VAL A 89 22.43 1.10 -3.62
CA VAL A 89 21.91 2.43 -3.36
C VAL A 89 21.35 3.03 -4.65
N ALA A 90 20.17 3.64 -4.57
CA ALA A 90 19.54 4.27 -5.73
C ALA A 90 20.38 5.48 -6.20
N GLN A 91 20.57 5.56 -7.53
CA GLN A 91 21.28 6.64 -8.17
C GLN A 91 20.43 7.92 -8.19
N ASP A 92 21.10 9.08 -8.32
CA ASP A 92 20.38 10.37 -8.38
C ASP A 92 19.37 10.42 -9.52
N SER A 93 19.69 9.85 -10.67
CA SER A 93 18.78 9.76 -11.82
C SER A 93 17.50 8.93 -11.53
N GLU A 94 17.62 7.84 -10.77
CA GLU A 94 16.47 7.01 -10.36
C GLU A 94 15.56 7.78 -9.38
N VAL A 95 16.18 8.51 -8.44
CA VAL A 95 15.48 9.35 -7.47
C VAL A 95 14.75 10.51 -8.16
N GLU A 96 15.42 11.22 -9.08
CA GLU A 96 14.82 12.32 -9.84
C GLU A 96 13.68 11.82 -10.73
N ALA A 97 13.84 10.68 -11.40
CA ALA A 97 12.77 10.08 -12.21
C ALA A 97 11.53 9.79 -11.35
N LYS A 98 11.71 9.17 -10.18
CA LYS A 98 10.60 8.86 -9.27
C LYS A 98 9.98 10.12 -8.65
N PHE A 99 10.79 11.12 -8.33
CA PHE A 99 10.31 12.41 -7.84
C PHE A 99 9.45 13.12 -8.89
N ASN A 100 9.90 13.14 -10.16
CA ASN A 100 9.15 13.74 -11.25
C ASN A 100 7.85 12.96 -11.56
N GLU A 101 7.84 11.63 -11.48
CA GLU A 101 6.64 10.81 -11.57
C GLU A 101 5.59 11.20 -10.52
N LEU A 102 6.01 11.38 -9.27
CA LEU A 102 5.12 11.80 -8.17
C LEU A 102 4.60 13.24 -8.35
N LYS A 103 5.39 14.09 -8.99
CA LYS A 103 5.03 15.48 -9.25
C LYS A 103 4.12 15.64 -10.48
N ALA A 104 4.22 14.75 -11.47
CA ALA A 104 3.56 14.87 -12.76
C ALA A 104 2.02 15.12 -12.71
N PRO A 105 1.26 14.53 -11.76
CA PRO A 105 -0.18 14.78 -11.66
C PRO A 105 -0.56 16.19 -11.13
N TYR A 106 0.41 16.98 -10.64
CA TYR A 106 0.19 18.23 -9.94
C TYR A 106 0.83 19.40 -10.68
N THR A 107 0.25 20.58 -10.55
CA THR A 107 0.95 21.84 -10.83
C THR A 107 2.07 22.06 -9.79
N GLN A 108 3.01 22.95 -10.11
CA GLN A 108 4.09 23.29 -9.18
C GLN A 108 3.55 23.78 -7.82
N GLU A 109 2.49 24.60 -7.84
CA GLU A 109 1.88 25.15 -6.63
C GLU A 109 1.16 24.09 -5.81
N GLU A 110 0.41 23.20 -6.46
CA GLU A 110 -0.29 22.10 -5.79
C GLU A 110 0.70 21.13 -5.16
N PHE A 111 1.77 20.78 -5.87
CA PHE A 111 2.80 19.92 -5.32
C PHE A 111 3.46 20.54 -4.09
N GLN A 112 3.78 21.85 -4.15
CA GLN A 112 4.34 22.56 -2.99
C GLN A 112 3.36 22.58 -1.80
N LYS A 113 2.06 22.77 -2.05
CA LYS A 113 1.02 22.69 -1.00
C LYS A 113 0.98 21.29 -0.37
N GLN A 114 1.11 20.21 -1.17
CA GLN A 114 1.18 18.85 -0.65
C GLN A 114 2.39 18.62 0.25
N LEU A 115 3.58 19.10 -0.15
CA LEU A 115 4.78 19.00 0.67
C LEU A 115 4.62 19.77 1.99
N THR A 116 4.09 20.99 1.92
CA THR A 116 3.86 21.84 3.10
C THR A 116 2.83 21.19 4.06
N ALA A 117 1.74 20.63 3.52
CA ALA A 117 0.74 19.92 4.33
C ALA A 117 1.34 18.71 5.07
N ARG A 118 2.29 18.02 4.43
CA ARG A 118 3.04 16.90 5.04
C ARG A 118 4.21 17.36 5.90
N LYS A 119 4.50 18.67 5.96
CA LYS A 119 5.64 19.25 6.70
C LYS A 119 7.00 18.66 6.29
N ILE A 120 7.18 18.39 5.00
CA ILE A 120 8.43 17.88 4.43
C ILE A 120 8.90 18.80 3.30
N THR A 121 10.22 18.84 3.07
CA THR A 121 10.83 19.51 1.94
C THR A 121 10.95 18.57 0.73
N ALA A 122 11.25 19.12 -0.45
CA ALA A 122 11.54 18.32 -1.65
C ALA A 122 12.79 17.44 -1.45
N GLU A 123 13.81 17.97 -0.77
CA GLU A 123 15.04 17.25 -0.45
C GLU A 123 14.79 16.08 0.51
N GLU A 124 13.96 16.28 1.53
CA GLU A 124 13.55 15.21 2.44
C GLU A 124 12.75 14.11 1.73
N LEU A 125 11.85 14.50 0.82
CA LEU A 125 11.13 13.53 -0.03
C LEU A 125 12.12 12.75 -0.91
N LYS A 126 13.07 13.41 -1.57
CA LYS A 126 14.11 12.73 -2.36
C LYS A 126 14.97 11.80 -1.53
N ALA A 127 15.34 12.21 -0.31
CA ALA A 127 16.09 11.35 0.61
C ALA A 127 15.28 10.12 1.03
N GLN A 128 13.97 10.25 1.24
CA GLN A 128 13.07 9.13 1.50
C GLN A 128 12.99 8.21 0.27
N LEU A 129 12.75 8.77 -0.91
CA LEU A 129 12.71 8.00 -2.16
C LEU A 129 14.00 7.23 -2.41
N ARG A 130 15.16 7.80 -2.11
CA ARG A 130 16.44 7.10 -2.22
C ARG A 130 16.49 5.88 -1.32
N ARG A 131 16.06 5.98 -0.07
CA ARG A 131 16.00 4.83 0.85
C ARG A 131 15.05 3.76 0.33
N ASP A 132 13.83 4.15 -0.06
CA ASP A 132 12.80 3.24 -0.51
C ASP A 132 13.23 2.50 -1.79
N LEU A 133 13.77 3.22 -2.79
CA LEU A 133 14.29 2.64 -4.02
C LEU A 133 15.48 1.70 -3.76
N SER A 134 16.37 2.04 -2.81
CA SER A 134 17.50 1.18 -2.46
C SER A 134 17.03 -0.15 -1.85
N ILE A 135 16.04 -0.10 -0.94
CA ILE A 135 15.43 -1.30 -0.35
C ILE A 135 14.68 -2.09 -1.43
N GLN A 136 13.98 -1.41 -2.34
CA GLN A 136 13.31 -2.08 -3.45
C GLN A 136 14.31 -2.81 -4.37
N LYS A 137 15.45 -2.20 -4.69
CA LYS A 137 16.54 -2.84 -5.45
C LYS A 137 17.10 -4.06 -4.74
N LEU A 138 17.23 -4.00 -3.41
CA LEU A 138 17.66 -5.13 -2.58
C LEU A 138 16.66 -6.28 -2.69
N PHE A 139 15.36 -6.02 -2.49
CA PHE A 139 14.33 -7.05 -2.62
C PHE A 139 14.24 -7.62 -4.04
N ASN A 140 14.32 -6.78 -5.06
CA ASN A 140 14.30 -7.23 -6.44
C ASN A 140 15.46 -8.21 -6.71
N LYS A 141 16.67 -7.87 -6.25
CA LYS A 141 17.85 -8.69 -6.45
C LYS A 141 17.85 -9.99 -5.67
N ASP A 142 17.46 -9.94 -4.39
CA ASP A 142 17.62 -11.07 -3.47
C ASP A 142 16.38 -11.97 -3.39
N ILE A 143 15.21 -11.46 -3.79
CA ILE A 143 13.93 -12.16 -3.64
C ILE A 143 13.20 -12.24 -4.97
N THR A 144 12.68 -11.11 -5.48
CA THR A 144 11.69 -11.11 -6.55
C THR A 144 12.21 -11.73 -7.83
N SER A 145 13.48 -11.48 -8.21
CA SER A 145 14.11 -12.08 -9.39
C SER A 145 14.30 -13.60 -9.31
N HIS A 146 14.21 -14.18 -8.12
CA HIS A 146 14.37 -15.62 -7.89
C HIS A 146 13.05 -16.36 -7.73
N ILE A 147 11.92 -15.64 -7.70
CA ILE A 147 10.61 -16.26 -7.60
C ILE A 147 10.24 -16.87 -8.95
N SER A 148 10.02 -18.17 -8.96
CA SER A 148 9.50 -18.91 -10.10
C SER A 148 8.19 -19.58 -9.72
N ILE A 149 7.20 -19.46 -10.60
CA ILE A 149 5.91 -20.14 -10.50
C ILE A 149 5.79 -21.11 -11.67
N THR A 150 5.83 -22.40 -11.36
CA THR A 150 5.76 -23.46 -12.35
C THR A 150 4.32 -23.77 -12.77
N ASP A 151 4.13 -24.45 -13.91
CA ASP A 151 2.80 -24.92 -14.32
C ASP A 151 2.22 -25.93 -13.32
N LYS A 152 3.09 -26.68 -12.65
CA LYS A 152 2.69 -27.58 -11.56
C LYS A 152 2.09 -26.79 -10.38
N ASP A 153 2.73 -25.69 -9.96
CA ASP A 153 2.22 -24.86 -8.88
C ASP A 153 0.82 -24.30 -9.23
N VAL A 154 0.65 -23.87 -10.50
CA VAL A 154 -0.64 -23.36 -10.99
C VAL A 154 -1.72 -24.45 -10.97
N THR A 155 -1.37 -25.65 -11.42
CA THR A 155 -2.29 -26.81 -11.44
C THR A 155 -2.67 -27.26 -10.03
N ASP A 156 -1.69 -27.36 -9.14
CA ASP A 156 -1.92 -27.76 -7.74
C ASP A 156 -2.81 -26.73 -7.03
N PHE A 157 -2.53 -25.43 -7.24
CA PHE A 157 -3.35 -24.35 -6.66
C PHE A 157 -4.80 -24.40 -7.18
N TYR A 158 -4.98 -24.56 -8.50
CA TYR A 158 -6.30 -24.67 -9.10
C TYR A 158 -7.09 -25.85 -8.50
N ASN A 159 -6.49 -27.03 -8.44
CA ASN A 159 -7.14 -28.22 -7.91
C ASN A 159 -7.50 -28.07 -6.42
N ALA A 160 -6.63 -27.48 -5.62
CA ALA A 160 -6.89 -27.22 -4.20
C ALA A 160 -7.96 -26.16 -3.95
N ASN A 161 -8.18 -25.26 -4.92
CA ASN A 161 -9.12 -24.13 -4.79
C ASN A 161 -10.22 -24.14 -5.87
N LYS A 162 -10.53 -25.29 -6.44
CA LYS A 162 -11.44 -25.42 -7.60
C LYS A 162 -12.78 -24.74 -7.37
N ALA A 163 -13.34 -24.83 -6.15
CA ALA A 163 -14.58 -24.17 -5.79
C ALA A 163 -14.55 -22.64 -5.93
N SER A 164 -13.39 -22.02 -5.70
CA SER A 164 -13.23 -20.57 -5.83
C SER A 164 -13.24 -20.09 -7.29
N PHE A 165 -13.13 -21.00 -8.24
CA PHE A 165 -13.20 -20.72 -9.67
C PHE A 165 -14.59 -21.07 -10.25
N ASN A 166 -15.56 -21.36 -9.39
CA ASN A 166 -16.95 -21.57 -9.80
C ASN A 166 -17.75 -20.30 -9.53
N LEU A 167 -18.23 -19.66 -10.60
CA LEU A 167 -19.12 -18.53 -10.49
C LEU A 167 -20.54 -19.03 -10.22
N ALA A 168 -21.09 -18.66 -9.06
CA ALA A 168 -22.44 -19.04 -8.66
C ALA A 168 -23.53 -18.46 -9.57
N GLU A 169 -23.24 -17.29 -10.17
CA GLU A 169 -24.15 -16.56 -11.05
C GLU A 169 -23.39 -15.86 -12.18
N PRO A 170 -24.06 -15.44 -13.28
CA PRO A 170 -23.44 -14.63 -14.31
C PRO A 170 -22.93 -13.30 -13.76
N GLN A 171 -21.82 -12.81 -14.31
CA GLN A 171 -21.24 -11.51 -13.99
C GLN A 171 -21.04 -10.69 -15.27
N VAL A 172 -21.14 -9.38 -15.13
CA VAL A 172 -20.92 -8.44 -16.22
C VAL A 172 -19.82 -7.47 -15.79
N HIS A 173 -18.76 -7.38 -16.58
CA HIS A 173 -17.74 -6.34 -16.42
C HIS A 173 -18.27 -5.04 -17.01
N LEU A 174 -18.43 -4.06 -16.17
CA LEU A 174 -18.98 -2.75 -16.55
C LEU A 174 -17.95 -1.64 -16.41
N ALA A 175 -18.06 -0.65 -17.25
CA ALA A 175 -17.46 0.66 -17.04
C ALA A 175 -18.56 1.74 -17.09
N GLN A 176 -18.32 2.89 -16.45
CA GLN A 176 -19.29 3.97 -16.36
C GLN A 176 -18.71 5.34 -16.65
N VAL A 177 -19.56 6.23 -17.12
CA VAL A 177 -19.38 7.67 -17.05
C VAL A 177 -20.54 8.26 -16.27
N LEU A 178 -20.25 8.97 -15.20
CA LEU A 178 -21.23 9.70 -14.39
C LEU A 178 -21.04 11.19 -14.62
N VAL A 179 -22.13 11.92 -14.80
CA VAL A 179 -22.18 13.38 -14.75
C VAL A 179 -23.19 13.77 -13.68
N THR A 180 -22.73 14.42 -12.63
CA THR A 180 -23.55 14.77 -11.47
C THR A 180 -24.46 15.96 -11.76
N SER A 181 -25.68 15.97 -11.18
CA SER A 181 -26.61 17.10 -11.27
C SER A 181 -26.30 18.22 -10.29
N GLN A 182 -25.35 17.99 -9.38
CA GLN A 182 -24.89 18.95 -8.39
C GLN A 182 -23.36 18.95 -8.33
N PRO A 183 -22.70 20.10 -8.08
CA PRO A 183 -21.26 20.19 -8.01
C PRO A 183 -20.69 19.32 -6.88
N ASP A 184 -19.76 18.40 -7.22
CA ASP A 184 -18.99 17.65 -6.22
C ASP A 184 -17.55 18.21 -6.19
N PRO A 185 -17.06 18.66 -5.01
CA PRO A 185 -15.69 19.17 -4.87
C PRO A 185 -14.62 18.08 -5.08
N ASN A 186 -14.98 16.80 -4.94
CA ASN A 186 -14.05 15.67 -5.07
C ASN A 186 -13.82 15.22 -6.50
N VAL A 187 -14.60 15.72 -7.47
CA VAL A 187 -14.43 15.36 -8.88
C VAL A 187 -13.08 15.83 -9.42
N ARG A 188 -12.32 14.91 -9.98
CA ARG A 188 -10.97 15.11 -10.52
C ARG A 188 -10.79 14.46 -11.89
N ASN A 189 -11.63 14.84 -12.85
CA ASN A 189 -11.38 14.45 -14.23
C ASN A 189 -10.26 15.30 -14.87
N LEU A 190 -9.62 14.78 -15.91
CA LEU A 190 -8.46 15.42 -16.55
C LEU A 190 -8.77 16.81 -17.15
N LYS A 191 -10.02 17.08 -17.50
CA LYS A 191 -10.44 18.38 -18.06
C LYS A 191 -10.88 19.37 -16.99
N SER A 192 -10.93 18.96 -15.72
CA SER A 192 -11.51 19.75 -14.62
C SER A 192 -12.91 20.25 -14.95
N ASP A 193 -13.63 19.53 -15.79
CA ASP A 193 -14.95 19.87 -16.29
C ASP A 193 -16.02 19.27 -15.39
N LYS A 194 -16.79 20.13 -14.72
CA LYS A 194 -17.84 19.78 -13.77
C LYS A 194 -19.13 20.48 -14.12
N ALA A 195 -20.23 19.74 -14.19
CA ALA A 195 -21.55 20.33 -14.29
C ALA A 195 -21.90 21.05 -12.98
N GLN A 196 -22.54 22.20 -13.09
CA GLN A 196 -22.92 23.01 -11.93
C GLN A 196 -24.41 22.90 -11.59
N ASN A 197 -25.20 22.31 -12.49
CA ASN A 197 -26.63 22.09 -12.32
C ASN A 197 -27.15 21.02 -13.30
N GLU A 198 -28.42 20.64 -13.16
CA GLU A 198 -29.00 19.55 -13.96
C GLU A 198 -28.98 19.80 -15.46
N ASP A 199 -29.20 21.07 -15.91
CA ASP A 199 -29.21 21.40 -17.35
C ASP A 199 -27.81 21.23 -17.95
N GLN A 200 -26.77 21.69 -17.27
CA GLN A 200 -25.38 21.46 -17.69
C GLN A 200 -25.02 19.99 -17.67
N ALA A 201 -25.44 19.24 -16.65
CA ALA A 201 -25.23 17.83 -16.59
C ALA A 201 -25.89 17.08 -17.76
N ARG A 202 -27.11 17.49 -18.13
CA ARG A 202 -27.84 16.93 -19.28
C ARG A 202 -27.13 17.23 -20.59
N GLN A 203 -26.72 18.47 -20.82
CA GLN A 203 -25.98 18.86 -22.03
C GLN A 203 -24.63 18.09 -22.12
N LYS A 204 -23.92 18.01 -21.02
CA LYS A 204 -22.62 17.30 -20.95
C LYS A 204 -22.77 15.80 -21.23
N ILE A 205 -23.74 15.12 -20.62
CA ILE A 205 -23.92 13.68 -20.87
C ILE A 205 -24.36 13.40 -22.31
N GLN A 206 -25.16 14.26 -22.91
CA GLN A 206 -25.55 14.16 -24.32
C GLN A 206 -24.35 14.34 -25.27
N MET A 207 -23.49 15.33 -24.98
CA MET A 207 -22.24 15.51 -25.70
C MET A 207 -21.35 14.25 -25.57
N ILE A 208 -21.23 13.69 -24.39
CA ILE A 208 -20.47 12.45 -24.14
C ILE A 208 -21.07 11.28 -24.93
N GLU A 209 -22.40 11.10 -24.88
CA GLU A 209 -23.10 10.07 -25.65
C GLU A 209 -22.83 10.18 -27.15
N ALA A 210 -22.89 11.40 -27.70
CA ALA A 210 -22.60 11.62 -29.11
C ALA A 210 -21.17 11.25 -29.50
N ARG A 211 -20.19 11.60 -28.68
CA ARG A 211 -18.78 11.25 -28.89
C ARG A 211 -18.54 9.74 -28.83
N LEU A 212 -19.16 9.07 -27.85
CA LEU A 212 -19.08 7.61 -27.72
C LEU A 212 -19.71 6.89 -28.93
N LYS A 213 -20.85 7.41 -29.46
CA LYS A 213 -21.48 6.92 -30.68
C LYS A 213 -20.64 7.15 -31.95
N GLN A 214 -19.75 8.15 -31.94
CA GLN A 214 -18.76 8.39 -33.00
C GLN A 214 -17.53 7.47 -32.89
N GLY A 215 -17.47 6.63 -31.85
CA GLY A 215 -16.39 5.64 -31.67
C GLY A 215 -15.21 6.13 -30.85
N GLU A 216 -15.33 7.27 -30.14
CA GLU A 216 -14.28 7.67 -29.21
C GLU A 216 -14.11 6.63 -28.09
N ASP A 217 -12.88 6.49 -27.60
CA ASP A 217 -12.57 5.51 -26.58
C ASP A 217 -13.27 5.83 -25.25
N PHE A 218 -13.98 4.86 -24.71
CA PHE A 218 -14.78 5.01 -23.49
C PHE A 218 -13.92 5.37 -22.28
N ALA A 219 -12.77 4.73 -22.13
CA ALA A 219 -11.90 4.97 -20.99
C ALA A 219 -11.31 6.39 -21.03
N MET A 220 -10.93 6.87 -22.22
CA MET A 220 -10.49 8.25 -22.42
C MET A 220 -11.60 9.27 -22.11
N ILE A 221 -12.83 8.98 -22.52
CA ILE A 221 -13.99 9.82 -22.19
C ILE A 221 -14.23 9.84 -20.68
N ALA A 222 -14.18 8.69 -20.01
CA ALA A 222 -14.35 8.61 -18.57
C ALA A 222 -13.27 9.40 -17.82
N GLN A 223 -12.01 9.26 -18.19
CA GLN A 223 -10.89 10.00 -17.58
C GLN A 223 -11.04 11.52 -17.78
N ASN A 224 -11.49 11.95 -18.93
CA ASN A 224 -11.59 13.37 -19.25
C ASN A 224 -12.83 14.04 -18.67
N PHE A 225 -13.97 13.35 -18.57
CA PHE A 225 -15.27 13.97 -18.34
C PHE A 225 -16.11 13.35 -17.23
N SER A 226 -15.81 12.12 -16.76
CA SER A 226 -16.58 11.50 -15.67
C SER A 226 -16.41 12.28 -14.38
N GLU A 227 -17.50 12.45 -13.67
CA GLU A 227 -17.54 13.10 -12.36
C GLU A 227 -17.61 12.10 -11.20
N GLU A 228 -17.36 10.80 -11.47
CA GLU A 228 -17.24 9.77 -10.46
C GLU A 228 -15.80 9.69 -9.94
N PRO A 229 -15.51 10.13 -8.68
CA PRO A 229 -14.14 10.26 -8.20
C PRO A 229 -13.37 8.93 -8.15
N ASN A 230 -14.09 7.82 -7.90
CA ASN A 230 -13.48 6.51 -7.64
C ASN A 230 -13.09 5.76 -8.92
N THR A 231 -13.78 6.04 -10.04
CA THR A 231 -13.60 5.27 -11.28
C THR A 231 -13.09 6.09 -12.46
N ALA A 232 -13.28 7.43 -12.43
CA ALA A 232 -12.90 8.29 -13.54
C ALA A 232 -11.44 8.12 -13.97
N THR A 233 -10.50 8.12 -13.03
CA THR A 233 -9.06 7.97 -13.30
C THR A 233 -8.69 6.61 -13.86
N ASN A 234 -9.51 5.59 -13.60
CA ASN A 234 -9.34 4.23 -14.12
C ASN A 234 -10.25 3.95 -15.33
N GLY A 235 -10.56 4.98 -16.14
CA GLY A 235 -11.37 4.80 -17.33
C GLY A 235 -12.83 4.43 -17.10
N GLY A 236 -13.34 4.70 -15.89
CA GLY A 236 -14.70 4.37 -15.49
C GLY A 236 -14.92 2.93 -15.06
N ASP A 237 -13.88 2.12 -14.92
CA ASP A 237 -13.96 0.69 -14.63
C ASP A 237 -14.64 0.41 -13.28
N LEU A 238 -15.74 -0.37 -13.32
CA LEU A 238 -16.49 -0.87 -12.16
C LEU A 238 -16.13 -2.31 -11.79
N GLY A 239 -15.33 -2.98 -12.62
CA GLY A 239 -15.05 -4.41 -12.48
C GLY A 239 -16.25 -5.30 -12.79
N PHE A 240 -16.18 -6.55 -12.33
CA PHE A 240 -17.22 -7.56 -12.51
C PHE A 240 -18.33 -7.37 -11.46
N ILE A 241 -19.55 -7.22 -11.94
CA ILE A 241 -20.76 -7.04 -11.12
C ILE A 241 -21.64 -8.28 -11.30
N PRO A 242 -21.98 -9.00 -10.20
CA PRO A 242 -22.93 -10.11 -10.24
C PRO A 242 -24.32 -9.68 -10.74
N GLU A 243 -25.01 -10.56 -11.46
CA GLU A 243 -26.34 -10.28 -11.99
C GLU A 243 -27.35 -9.93 -10.88
N SER A 244 -27.26 -10.61 -9.75
CA SER A 244 -28.09 -10.33 -8.57
C SER A 244 -27.89 -8.92 -8.00
N SER A 245 -26.67 -8.39 -8.04
CA SER A 245 -26.37 -7.03 -7.59
C SER A 245 -27.01 -5.98 -8.49
N LEU A 246 -27.07 -6.21 -9.81
CA LEU A 246 -27.77 -5.34 -10.74
C LEU A 246 -29.28 -5.36 -10.48
N GLU A 247 -29.84 -6.52 -10.14
CA GLU A 247 -31.26 -6.68 -9.82
C GLU A 247 -31.64 -5.95 -8.53
N GLN A 248 -30.80 -6.06 -7.49
CA GLN A 248 -31.00 -5.34 -6.22
C GLN A 248 -30.93 -3.84 -6.40
N ALA A 249 -30.09 -3.35 -7.31
CA ALA A 249 -30.02 -1.93 -7.61
C ALA A 249 -31.28 -1.44 -8.35
N HIS A 250 -31.65 -2.08 -9.44
CA HIS A 250 -32.86 -1.80 -10.20
C HIS A 250 -33.13 -2.85 -11.29
N VAL A 251 -34.32 -3.44 -11.30
CA VAL A 251 -34.69 -4.51 -12.24
C VAL A 251 -34.54 -4.09 -13.71
N GLU A 252 -34.94 -2.86 -14.07
CA GLU A 252 -34.80 -2.35 -15.43
C GLU A 252 -33.34 -2.14 -15.84
N LEU A 253 -32.49 -1.72 -14.90
CA LEU A 253 -31.04 -1.61 -15.12
C LEU A 253 -30.45 -2.97 -15.47
N ARG A 254 -30.80 -4.02 -14.69
CA ARG A 254 -30.38 -5.40 -14.97
C ARG A 254 -30.82 -5.84 -16.37
N LYS A 255 -32.10 -5.69 -16.71
CA LYS A 255 -32.61 -6.08 -18.03
C LYS A 255 -31.86 -5.41 -19.16
N MET A 256 -31.62 -4.10 -19.02
CA MET A 256 -30.91 -3.31 -20.03
C MET A 256 -29.46 -3.79 -20.17
N VAL A 257 -28.70 -3.87 -19.07
CA VAL A 257 -27.31 -4.30 -19.06
C VAL A 257 -27.17 -5.72 -19.63
N MET A 258 -28.07 -6.64 -19.24
CA MET A 258 -28.04 -8.01 -19.71
C MET A 258 -28.41 -8.13 -21.21
N SER A 259 -29.13 -7.17 -21.78
CA SER A 259 -29.44 -7.16 -23.22
C SER A 259 -28.30 -6.64 -24.10
N LEU A 260 -27.39 -5.81 -23.54
CA LEU A 260 -26.27 -5.26 -24.28
C LEU A 260 -25.22 -6.33 -24.56
N GLN A 261 -24.55 -6.26 -25.72
CA GLN A 261 -23.40 -7.11 -26.04
C GLN A 261 -22.09 -6.50 -25.53
N PRO A 262 -21.03 -7.30 -25.33
CA PRO A 262 -19.70 -6.78 -25.06
C PRO A 262 -19.27 -5.68 -26.06
N GLY A 263 -18.75 -4.58 -25.53
CA GLY A 263 -18.39 -3.40 -26.31
C GLY A 263 -19.49 -2.36 -26.45
N GLN A 264 -20.76 -2.72 -26.25
CA GLN A 264 -21.89 -1.79 -26.37
C GLN A 264 -22.04 -0.88 -25.16
N ILE A 265 -22.59 0.30 -25.40
CA ILE A 265 -22.95 1.30 -24.38
C ILE A 265 -24.45 1.34 -24.14
N SER A 266 -24.86 1.70 -22.94
CA SER A 266 -26.25 1.97 -22.61
C SER A 266 -26.71 3.31 -23.22
N PRO A 267 -28.02 3.54 -23.36
CA PRO A 267 -28.57 4.89 -23.41
C PRO A 267 -28.17 5.67 -22.14
N VAL A 268 -28.39 7.00 -22.19
CA VAL A 268 -28.27 7.84 -20.99
C VAL A 268 -29.29 7.39 -19.94
N ILE A 269 -28.83 7.06 -18.75
CA ILE A 269 -29.61 6.63 -17.60
C ILE A 269 -29.68 7.79 -16.62
N ARG A 270 -30.88 8.19 -16.19
CA ARG A 270 -31.03 9.14 -15.09
C ARG A 270 -30.97 8.38 -13.75
N THR A 271 -30.12 8.86 -12.85
CA THR A 271 -30.00 8.35 -11.47
C THR A 271 -30.23 9.50 -10.48
N PRO A 272 -30.40 9.23 -9.19
CA PRO A 272 -30.51 10.28 -8.17
C PRO A 272 -29.30 11.22 -8.13
N GLU A 273 -28.10 10.71 -8.47
CA GLU A 273 -26.86 11.51 -8.48
C GLU A 273 -26.72 12.37 -9.73
N GLY A 274 -27.37 12.00 -10.84
CA GLY A 274 -27.24 12.69 -12.14
C GLY A 274 -27.51 11.79 -13.32
N PHE A 275 -26.65 11.85 -14.34
CA PHE A 275 -26.79 11.08 -15.57
C PHE A 275 -25.62 10.13 -15.75
N ARG A 276 -25.90 8.91 -16.21
CA ARG A 276 -24.94 7.84 -16.33
C ARG A 276 -25.01 7.15 -17.69
N ILE A 277 -23.85 6.78 -18.23
CA ILE A 277 -23.72 5.87 -19.37
C ILE A 277 -22.89 4.69 -18.90
N LEU A 278 -23.36 3.48 -19.17
CA LEU A 278 -22.64 2.24 -18.89
C LEU A 278 -22.09 1.64 -20.19
N LYS A 279 -20.94 0.98 -20.10
CA LYS A 279 -20.39 0.16 -21.15
C LYS A 279 -20.26 -1.27 -20.63
N VAL A 280 -20.76 -2.24 -21.38
CA VAL A 280 -20.48 -3.66 -21.14
C VAL A 280 -19.10 -3.96 -21.71
N VAL A 281 -18.12 -4.23 -20.86
CA VAL A 281 -16.76 -4.58 -21.28
C VAL A 281 -16.72 -6.06 -21.67
N SER A 282 -17.23 -6.93 -20.79
CA SER A 282 -17.34 -8.37 -21.04
C SER A 282 -18.47 -8.98 -20.22
N LYS A 283 -18.87 -10.19 -20.57
CA LYS A 283 -19.84 -11.00 -19.83
C LYS A 283 -19.24 -12.34 -19.50
N GLU A 284 -19.51 -12.81 -18.30
CA GLU A 284 -19.05 -14.10 -17.84
C GLU A 284 -20.24 -14.93 -17.35
N PRO A 285 -20.50 -16.09 -17.97
CA PRO A 285 -21.59 -16.98 -17.55
C PRO A 285 -21.29 -17.58 -16.17
N ALA A 286 -22.35 -18.01 -15.48
CA ALA A 286 -22.19 -18.87 -14.30
C ALA A 286 -21.50 -20.18 -14.67
N GLY A 287 -20.87 -20.81 -13.70
CA GLY A 287 -20.26 -22.12 -13.83
C GLY A 287 -18.78 -22.15 -13.53
N GLN A 288 -18.21 -23.35 -13.69
CA GLN A 288 -16.79 -23.60 -13.42
C GLN A 288 -15.92 -22.94 -14.48
N ARG A 289 -14.94 -22.17 -14.03
CA ARG A 289 -13.87 -21.68 -14.87
C ARG A 289 -12.76 -22.69 -14.91
N GLU A 290 -12.46 -23.14 -16.09
CA GLU A 290 -11.46 -24.20 -16.28
C GLU A 290 -10.03 -23.64 -16.28
N LEU A 291 -9.09 -24.46 -15.86
CA LEU A 291 -7.65 -24.11 -15.87
C LEU A 291 -7.11 -23.81 -17.29
N THR A 292 -7.80 -24.26 -18.32
CA THR A 292 -7.46 -23.96 -19.72
C THR A 292 -7.71 -22.50 -20.11
N ASP A 293 -8.51 -21.74 -19.33
CA ASP A 293 -8.68 -20.31 -19.53
C ASP A 293 -7.38 -19.57 -19.14
N PRO A 294 -6.75 -18.83 -20.08
CA PRO A 294 -5.51 -18.09 -19.79
C PRO A 294 -5.66 -17.06 -18.66
N ARG A 295 -6.87 -16.49 -18.46
CA ARG A 295 -7.14 -15.53 -17.39
C ARG A 295 -7.08 -16.19 -16.01
N VAL A 296 -7.62 -17.42 -15.91
CA VAL A 296 -7.54 -18.24 -14.68
C VAL A 296 -6.07 -18.54 -14.37
N GLN A 297 -5.29 -18.97 -15.36
CA GLN A 297 -3.87 -19.24 -15.16
C GLN A 297 -3.12 -17.99 -14.72
N GLN A 298 -3.37 -16.85 -15.37
CA GLN A 298 -2.72 -15.58 -15.03
C GLN A 298 -3.07 -15.14 -13.60
N THR A 299 -4.34 -15.16 -13.22
CA THR A 299 -4.79 -14.83 -11.85
C THR A 299 -4.12 -15.72 -10.80
N ILE A 300 -4.00 -17.02 -11.09
CA ILE A 300 -3.32 -17.95 -10.18
C ILE A 300 -1.83 -17.63 -10.08
N ARG A 301 -1.15 -17.38 -11.21
CA ARG A 301 0.28 -17.04 -11.22
C ARG A 301 0.54 -15.77 -10.41
N GLU A 302 -0.25 -14.73 -10.61
CA GLU A 302 -0.15 -13.47 -9.86
C GLU A 302 -0.40 -13.69 -8.36
N THR A 303 -1.41 -14.47 -8.00
CA THR A 303 -1.72 -14.82 -6.62
C THR A 303 -0.56 -15.56 -5.96
N LEU A 304 -0.01 -16.56 -6.63
CA LEU A 304 1.12 -17.35 -6.13
C LEU A 304 2.40 -16.51 -6.03
N LEU A 305 2.67 -15.68 -7.04
CA LEU A 305 3.80 -14.75 -7.04
C LEU A 305 3.74 -13.81 -5.82
N ASN A 306 2.58 -13.17 -5.63
CA ASN A 306 2.38 -12.24 -4.52
C ASN A 306 2.53 -12.93 -3.15
N ARG A 307 1.95 -14.12 -2.98
CA ARG A 307 2.08 -14.90 -1.73
C ARG A 307 3.54 -15.28 -1.46
N LYS A 308 4.26 -15.72 -2.49
CA LYS A 308 5.67 -16.14 -2.37
C LYS A 308 6.58 -14.93 -2.09
N ASP A 309 6.32 -13.80 -2.76
CA ASP A 309 7.04 -12.55 -2.52
C ASP A 309 6.84 -12.06 -1.08
N GLN A 310 5.59 -12.01 -0.59
CA GLN A 310 5.29 -11.64 0.79
C GLN A 310 5.96 -12.56 1.82
N LEU A 311 5.88 -13.88 1.61
CA LEU A 311 6.51 -14.86 2.50
C LEU A 311 8.02 -14.66 2.53
N LEU A 312 8.66 -14.57 1.36
CA LEU A 312 10.12 -14.43 1.28
C LEU A 312 10.61 -13.10 1.86
N LYS A 313 9.86 -12.01 1.66
CA LYS A 313 10.16 -10.72 2.31
C LYS A 313 10.05 -10.83 3.83
N ALA A 314 9.00 -11.46 4.36
CA ALA A 314 8.86 -11.68 5.80
C ALA A 314 10.04 -12.48 6.38
N VAL A 315 10.40 -13.59 5.73
CA VAL A 315 11.57 -14.40 6.12
C VAL A 315 12.86 -13.59 6.02
N TYR A 316 13.02 -12.79 4.97
CA TYR A 316 14.19 -11.94 4.78
C TYR A 316 14.34 -10.90 5.91
N TYR A 317 13.23 -10.30 6.36
CA TYR A 317 13.23 -9.39 7.50
C TYR A 317 13.71 -10.10 8.77
N GLU A 318 13.20 -11.30 9.07
CA GLU A 318 13.61 -12.05 10.26
C GLU A 318 15.11 -12.40 10.23
N VAL A 319 15.61 -12.89 9.09
CA VAL A 319 17.05 -13.17 8.91
C VAL A 319 17.85 -11.87 9.07
N ALA A 320 17.38 -10.77 8.49
CA ALA A 320 18.05 -9.48 8.55
C ALA A 320 18.15 -8.95 9.99
N ARG A 321 17.07 -9.07 10.78
CA ARG A 321 17.04 -8.67 12.18
C ARG A 321 17.99 -9.52 13.04
N ASN A 322 18.01 -10.84 12.83
CA ASN A 322 18.87 -11.75 13.59
C ASN A 322 20.36 -11.51 13.36
N GLU A 323 20.74 -10.98 12.18
CA GLU A 323 22.13 -10.66 11.85
C GLU A 323 22.54 -9.25 12.27
N ALA A 324 21.57 -8.37 12.56
CA ALA A 324 21.82 -6.99 12.95
C ALA A 324 22.02 -6.85 14.46
N LYS A 325 22.97 -6.00 14.87
CA LYS A 325 23.08 -5.59 16.26
C LYS A 325 22.17 -4.41 16.52
N VAL A 326 21.03 -4.68 17.18
CA VAL A 326 20.01 -3.66 17.49
C VAL A 326 19.99 -3.39 19.00
N VAL A 327 20.03 -2.11 19.38
CA VAL A 327 19.80 -1.65 20.76
C VAL A 327 18.63 -0.69 20.75
N ASN A 328 17.50 -1.07 21.35
CA ASN A 328 16.30 -0.24 21.44
C ASN A 328 16.26 0.44 22.82
N HIS A 329 16.77 1.66 22.90
CA HIS A 329 16.83 2.45 24.14
C HIS A 329 15.43 2.90 24.58
N TYR A 330 14.55 3.23 23.64
CA TYR A 330 13.17 3.64 23.95
C TYR A 330 12.38 2.51 24.61
N ALA A 331 12.44 1.30 24.06
CA ALA A 331 11.78 0.15 24.69
C ALA A 331 12.35 -0.13 26.10
N ARG A 332 13.66 -0.01 26.29
CA ARG A 332 14.29 -0.17 27.62
C ARG A 332 13.82 0.88 28.61
N SER A 333 13.75 2.15 28.20
CA SER A 333 13.27 3.24 29.07
C SER A 333 11.82 3.06 29.48
N LEU A 334 10.95 2.62 28.56
CA LEU A 334 9.55 2.31 28.87
C LEU A 334 9.45 1.12 29.82
N HIS A 335 10.25 0.06 29.58
CA HIS A 335 10.28 -1.09 30.47
C HIS A 335 10.66 -0.67 31.91
N ALA A 336 11.72 0.10 32.08
CA ALA A 336 12.13 0.61 33.39
C ALA A 336 11.03 1.45 34.05
N LYS A 337 10.40 2.37 33.31
CA LYS A 337 9.30 3.21 33.79
C LYS A 337 8.10 2.38 34.28
N TYR A 338 7.68 1.36 33.51
CA TYR A 338 6.46 0.60 33.84
C TYR A 338 6.71 -0.65 34.70
N ALA A 339 7.92 -1.20 34.70
CA ALA A 339 8.30 -2.31 35.59
C ALA A 339 8.68 -1.84 37.01
N GLY A 340 8.74 -0.54 37.27
CA GLY A 340 9.09 0.01 38.58
C GLY A 340 10.57 -0.11 38.94
N GLU A 341 11.45 -0.21 37.92
CA GLU A 341 12.91 -0.31 38.11
C GLU A 341 13.61 1.06 38.19
N GLU A 342 12.85 2.16 38.08
CA GLU A 342 13.37 3.51 38.34
C GLU A 342 13.57 3.72 39.83
N LYS A 343 14.82 3.66 40.27
CA LYS A 343 15.29 4.16 41.56
C LYS A 343 16.20 5.36 41.34
#